data_d4f84f162553568c978a2c8ea2b11aa1
#
_entry.id   d4f84f162553568c978a2c8ea2b11aa1
#
_cell.length_a   1.000
_cell.length_b   1.000
_cell.length_c   1.000
_cell.angle_alpha   90.00
_cell.angle_beta   90.00
_cell.angle_gamma   90.00
#
_symmetry.space_group_name_H-M   'P 1'
#
loop_
_entity.id
_entity.type
_entity.pdbx_description
1 polymer ?
#
loop_
_entity_poly.entity_id
_entity_poly.type
_entity_poly.pdbx_seq_one_letter_code
_entity_poly.pdbx_strand_id
1 'polypeptide(L)'
;MRFTAQYLWAHKYIILLEILSAGIFAGVFYLYHLPLMAVLYPAALSALLWLLFAGAAVWKAYRQHRRLEEMQYVSEESLRELCEENRGLKDKDYQRIIVNLCRKRQRMQDEAAQARDDAFQYYTLWVHQIKTPIASMGLQLGTEDSALARRLRSELLHIEQYVEMVLTYLKMGSESTDYVFREVSLDKMIREAIRKFRGDFIIKKLRLVYEPVEKTVVSDEKWLSFVVEQILSNALKYTREGSVRIYMESPETLCIADTGIGIAPEDIPRIFEKGFTGGNGRGDKRASGIGLYLCREICRRLGHRIAISSVVDEGTTVRIDLAPQSPVDGQF
;
A
#
# COMPACT_ATOMS: atom_id res chain seq x y z
N MET A 1 18.51 15.52 -31.84
CA MET A 1 18.52 14.90 -33.19
C MET A 1 17.22 14.13 -33.55
N ARG A 2 16.61 13.35 -32.65
CA ARG A 2 15.34 12.63 -32.97
C ARG A 2 14.13 13.54 -33.26
N PHE A 3 13.96 14.65 -32.55
CA PHE A 3 12.85 15.58 -32.71
C PHE A 3 12.85 16.27 -34.10
N THR A 4 14.01 16.80 -34.53
CA THR A 4 14.14 17.48 -35.82
C THR A 4 13.86 16.54 -37.02
N ALA A 5 14.31 15.29 -36.92
CA ALA A 5 14.02 14.28 -37.94
C ALA A 5 12.51 13.95 -38.02
N GLN A 6 11.84 13.80 -36.88
CA GLN A 6 10.40 13.56 -36.81
C GLN A 6 9.58 14.74 -37.30
N TYR A 7 10.00 15.97 -36.99
CA TYR A 7 9.35 17.18 -37.47
C TYR A 7 9.45 17.33 -39.00
N LEU A 8 10.65 17.10 -39.56
CA LEU A 8 10.85 17.11 -41.02
C LEU A 8 10.03 16.02 -41.71
N TRP A 9 9.94 14.83 -41.10
CA TRP A 9 9.14 13.75 -41.67
C TRP A 9 7.64 14.05 -41.66
N ALA A 10 7.13 14.69 -40.61
CA ALA A 10 5.74 15.13 -40.50
C ALA A 10 5.38 16.20 -41.57
N HIS A 11 6.35 17.02 -41.99
CA HIS A 11 6.16 18.09 -42.97
C HIS A 11 6.71 17.73 -44.38
N LYS A 12 6.98 16.46 -44.65
CA LYS A 12 7.57 15.98 -45.91
C LYS A 12 6.82 16.41 -47.15
N TYR A 13 5.49 16.53 -47.09
CA TYR A 13 4.68 16.97 -48.23
C TYR A 13 4.88 18.46 -48.56
N ILE A 14 5.11 19.30 -47.56
CA ILE A 14 5.39 20.73 -47.79
C ILE A 14 6.77 20.89 -48.45
N ILE A 15 7.76 20.12 -47.94
CA ILE A 15 9.11 20.12 -48.53
C ILE A 15 9.06 19.60 -49.98
N LEU A 16 8.28 18.54 -50.24
CA LEU A 16 8.11 17.99 -51.59
C LEU A 16 7.46 19.01 -52.54
N LEU A 17 6.45 19.73 -52.04
CA LEU A 17 5.74 20.77 -52.83
C LEU A 17 6.69 21.91 -53.22
N GLU A 18 7.56 22.35 -52.30
CA GLU A 18 8.58 23.38 -52.57
C GLU A 18 9.61 22.92 -53.60
N ILE A 19 10.10 21.68 -53.50
CA ILE A 19 11.03 21.12 -54.50
C ILE A 19 10.36 21.02 -55.85
N LEU A 20 9.09 20.60 -55.94
CA LEU A 20 8.33 20.49 -57.16
C LEU A 20 8.11 21.89 -57.78
N SER A 21 7.74 22.88 -56.97
CA SER A 21 7.57 24.28 -57.39
C SER A 21 8.86 24.86 -57.99
N ALA A 22 10.00 24.65 -57.27
CA ALA A 22 11.31 25.08 -57.79
C ALA A 22 11.66 24.41 -59.11
N GLY A 23 11.34 23.11 -59.26
CA GLY A 23 11.51 22.38 -60.53
C GLY A 23 10.66 22.95 -61.73
N ILE A 24 9.42 23.29 -61.41
CA ILE A 24 8.52 23.94 -62.47
C ILE A 24 9.07 25.28 -62.83
N PHE A 25 9.48 26.14 -61.91
CA PHE A 25 10.08 27.41 -62.17
C PHE A 25 11.34 27.26 -63.01
N ALA A 26 12.25 26.37 -62.66
CA ALA A 26 13.47 26.10 -63.41
C ALA A 26 13.15 25.63 -64.86
N GLY A 27 12.15 24.76 -65.03
CA GLY A 27 11.70 24.28 -66.34
C GLY A 27 11.13 25.41 -67.23
N VAL A 28 10.30 26.28 -66.65
CA VAL A 28 9.72 27.46 -67.37
C VAL A 28 10.83 28.42 -67.78
N PHE A 29 11.75 28.76 -66.94
CA PHE A 29 12.85 29.66 -67.23
C PHE A 29 13.79 29.09 -68.29
N TYR A 30 14.04 27.77 -68.28
CA TYR A 30 14.81 27.09 -69.32
C TYR A 30 14.13 27.20 -70.74
N LEU A 31 12.83 27.02 -70.82
CA LEU A 31 12.05 27.13 -72.03
C LEU A 31 12.06 28.53 -72.62
N TYR A 32 12.15 29.59 -71.80
CA TYR A 32 12.16 30.98 -72.26
C TYR A 32 13.58 31.50 -72.52
N HIS A 33 14.63 30.65 -72.48
CA HIS A 33 16.04 31.00 -72.74
C HIS A 33 16.53 32.23 -71.93
N LEU A 34 16.07 32.40 -70.71
CA LEU A 34 16.48 33.48 -69.82
C LEU A 34 17.92 33.31 -69.34
N PRO A 35 18.69 34.41 -69.14
CA PRO A 35 20.06 34.30 -68.62
C PRO A 35 20.09 33.65 -67.20
N LEU A 36 21.05 32.76 -66.99
CA LEU A 36 21.17 31.94 -65.76
C LEU A 36 21.11 32.78 -64.50
N MET A 37 21.68 33.95 -64.46
CA MET A 37 21.68 34.89 -63.36
C MET A 37 20.29 35.40 -62.96
N ALA A 38 19.37 35.55 -63.95
CA ALA A 38 17.99 35.96 -63.67
C ALA A 38 17.16 34.90 -62.98
N VAL A 39 17.61 33.63 -63.02
CA VAL A 39 16.99 32.49 -62.31
C VAL A 39 17.60 32.26 -60.94
N LEU A 40 18.94 32.34 -60.89
CA LEU A 40 19.68 32.04 -59.63
C LEU A 40 19.38 33.02 -58.49
N TYR A 41 19.26 34.33 -58.84
CA TYR A 41 19.08 35.35 -57.83
C TYR A 41 17.71 35.24 -57.08
N PRO A 42 16.56 35.16 -57.75
CA PRO A 42 15.28 34.95 -57.11
C PRO A 42 15.19 33.58 -56.36
N ALA A 43 15.78 32.52 -56.94
CA ALA A 43 15.81 31.20 -56.32
C ALA A 43 16.64 31.20 -55.01
N ALA A 44 17.78 31.87 -54.98
CA ALA A 44 18.58 32.01 -53.75
C ALA A 44 17.85 32.84 -52.69
N LEU A 45 17.15 33.91 -53.08
CA LEU A 45 16.37 34.74 -52.16
C LEU A 45 15.16 33.96 -51.58
N SER A 46 14.44 33.22 -52.41
CA SER A 46 13.31 32.39 -51.97
C SER A 46 13.76 31.25 -51.01
N ALA A 47 14.90 30.61 -51.35
CA ALA A 47 15.49 29.59 -50.49
C ALA A 47 15.93 30.15 -49.11
N LEU A 48 16.50 31.35 -49.09
CA LEU A 48 16.89 32.04 -47.86
C LEU A 48 15.65 32.35 -46.99
N LEU A 49 14.60 32.91 -47.60
CA LEU A 49 13.35 33.18 -46.88
C LEU A 49 12.71 31.90 -46.35
N TRP A 50 12.68 30.82 -47.14
CA TRP A 50 12.16 29.54 -46.72
C TRP A 50 12.95 28.96 -45.54
N LEU A 51 14.29 29.03 -45.56
CA LEU A 51 15.16 28.61 -44.44
C LEU A 51 14.86 29.38 -43.15
N LEU A 52 14.64 30.69 -43.24
CA LEU A 52 14.30 31.53 -42.08
C LEU A 52 12.94 31.14 -41.49
N PHE A 53 11.91 30.96 -42.33
CA PHE A 53 10.57 30.53 -41.88
C PHE A 53 10.57 29.11 -41.33
N ALA A 54 11.28 28.17 -41.96
CA ALA A 54 11.42 26.80 -41.49
C ALA A 54 12.17 26.75 -40.16
N GLY A 55 13.24 27.52 -40.00
CA GLY A 55 13.98 27.66 -38.76
C GLY A 55 13.10 28.17 -37.62
N ALA A 56 12.32 29.24 -37.88
CA ALA A 56 11.40 29.79 -36.89
C ALA A 56 10.27 28.78 -36.50
N ALA A 57 9.75 28.04 -37.48
CA ALA A 57 8.73 27.02 -37.24
C ALA A 57 9.27 25.85 -36.41
N VAL A 58 10.47 25.34 -36.72
CA VAL A 58 11.16 24.29 -35.95
C VAL A 58 11.45 24.78 -34.53
N TRP A 59 11.95 26.00 -34.37
CA TRP A 59 12.24 26.58 -33.04
C TRP A 59 10.97 26.72 -32.20
N LYS A 60 9.85 27.18 -32.81
CA LYS A 60 8.55 27.26 -32.13
C LYS A 60 8.06 25.87 -31.68
N ALA A 61 8.13 24.86 -32.56
CA ALA A 61 7.73 23.51 -32.27
C ALA A 61 8.61 22.87 -31.17
N TYR A 62 9.94 23.10 -31.23
CA TYR A 62 10.85 22.64 -30.17
C TYR A 62 10.56 23.26 -28.81
N ARG A 63 10.28 24.56 -28.79
CA ARG A 63 9.90 25.27 -27.56
C ARG A 63 8.58 24.71 -26.95
N GLN A 64 7.60 24.40 -27.82
CA GLN A 64 6.35 23.77 -27.38
C GLN A 64 6.57 22.36 -26.85
N HIS A 65 7.39 21.55 -27.52
CA HIS A 65 7.71 20.19 -27.07
C HIS A 65 8.40 20.17 -25.71
N ARG A 66 9.38 21.05 -25.52
CA ARG A 66 10.10 21.16 -24.25
C ARG A 66 9.18 21.58 -23.10
N ARG A 67 8.25 22.50 -23.33
CA ARG A 67 7.24 22.88 -22.33
C ARG A 67 6.34 21.71 -21.96
N LEU A 68 5.92 20.88 -22.92
CA LEU A 68 5.12 19.69 -22.65
C LEU A 68 5.89 18.62 -21.84
N GLU A 69 7.20 18.48 -22.08
CA GLU A 69 8.04 17.60 -21.27
C GLU A 69 8.15 18.10 -19.81
N GLU A 70 8.33 19.40 -19.62
CA GLU A 70 8.37 20.01 -18.29
C GLU A 70 7.04 19.82 -17.53
N MET A 71 5.89 19.79 -18.24
CA MET A 71 4.56 19.55 -17.66
C MET A 71 4.34 18.13 -17.12
N GLN A 72 5.13 17.13 -17.51
CA GLN A 72 4.99 15.76 -16.99
C GLN A 72 5.32 15.65 -15.50
N TYR A 73 6.07 16.58 -14.94
CA TYR A 73 6.57 16.56 -13.56
C TYR A 73 5.95 17.64 -12.67
N VAL A 74 4.95 18.36 -13.16
CA VAL A 74 4.39 19.54 -12.49
C VAL A 74 3.07 19.18 -11.81
N SER A 75 2.81 19.79 -10.61
CA SER A 75 1.57 19.63 -9.86
C SER A 75 0.34 20.16 -10.61
N GLU A 76 -0.87 19.68 -10.26
CA GLU A 76 -2.13 20.06 -10.94
C GLU A 76 -2.42 21.58 -10.93
N GLU A 77 -2.01 22.28 -9.88
CA GLU A 77 -2.20 23.75 -9.76
C GLU A 77 -1.34 24.50 -10.79
N SER A 78 -0.08 24.10 -10.95
CA SER A 78 0.82 24.69 -11.92
C SER A 78 0.46 24.32 -13.37
N LEU A 79 -0.20 23.18 -13.61
CA LEU A 79 -0.76 22.83 -14.92
C LEU A 79 -1.85 23.81 -15.39
N ARG A 80 -2.66 24.34 -14.47
CA ARG A 80 -3.69 25.34 -14.79
C ARG A 80 -3.08 26.66 -15.25
N GLU A 81 -2.07 27.17 -14.55
CA GLU A 81 -1.39 28.41 -14.90
C GLU A 81 -0.64 28.33 -16.24
N LEU A 82 0.03 27.20 -16.49
CA LEU A 82 0.75 26.95 -17.74
C LEU A 82 -0.17 26.75 -18.96
N CYS A 83 -1.42 26.30 -18.72
CA CYS A 83 -2.41 26.13 -19.78
C CYS A 83 -3.00 27.45 -20.31
N GLU A 84 -2.98 28.54 -19.55
CA GLU A 84 -3.56 29.82 -19.96
C GLU A 84 -2.71 30.58 -21.01
N GLU A 85 -1.43 30.26 -21.16
CA GLU A 85 -0.49 30.97 -22.04
C GLU A 85 -0.49 30.53 -23.52
N ASN A 86 -1.14 29.45 -23.90
CA ASN A 86 -1.09 28.91 -25.28
C ASN A 86 -2.29 29.31 -26.12
N ARG A 87 -2.04 30.00 -27.24
CA ARG A 87 -3.06 30.67 -28.12
C ARG A 87 -3.52 29.86 -29.32
N GLY A 88 -3.12 28.60 -29.53
CA GLY A 88 -3.55 27.76 -30.65
C GLY A 88 -4.94 27.13 -30.41
N LEU A 89 -5.80 27.09 -31.47
CA LEU A 89 -7.14 26.47 -31.33
C LEU A 89 -7.05 24.99 -30.94
N LYS A 90 -6.15 24.21 -31.54
CA LYS A 90 -5.93 22.80 -31.23
C LYS A 90 -5.36 22.63 -29.81
N ASP A 91 -4.47 23.51 -29.37
CA ASP A 91 -3.88 23.48 -28.05
C ASP A 91 -4.95 23.70 -26.95
N LYS A 92 -5.93 24.58 -27.21
CA LYS A 92 -7.06 24.84 -26.29
C LYS A 92 -7.96 23.61 -26.10
N ASP A 93 -8.21 22.86 -27.16
CA ASP A 93 -9.05 21.66 -27.10
C ASP A 93 -8.34 20.53 -26.31
N TYR A 94 -7.05 20.31 -26.56
CA TYR A 94 -6.25 19.36 -25.77
C TYR A 94 -6.16 19.77 -24.29
N GLN A 95 -5.95 21.05 -24.01
CA GLN A 95 -5.93 21.58 -22.64
C GLN A 95 -7.26 21.35 -21.93
N ARG A 96 -8.39 21.59 -22.60
CA ARG A 96 -9.72 21.34 -22.04
C ARG A 96 -9.92 19.86 -21.71
N ILE A 97 -9.47 18.96 -22.57
CA ILE A 97 -9.53 17.51 -22.35
C ILE A 97 -8.67 17.13 -21.14
N ILE A 98 -7.43 17.60 -21.06
CA ILE A 98 -6.50 17.31 -19.96
C ILE A 98 -7.07 17.80 -18.63
N VAL A 99 -7.52 19.06 -18.57
CA VAL A 99 -8.13 19.64 -17.34
C VAL A 99 -9.37 18.86 -16.92
N ASN A 100 -10.21 18.41 -17.87
CA ASN A 100 -11.38 17.60 -17.55
C ASN A 100 -10.99 16.20 -17.04
N LEU A 101 -9.96 15.59 -17.61
CA LEU A 101 -9.45 14.30 -17.15
C LEU A 101 -8.85 14.41 -15.73
N CYS A 102 -8.07 15.45 -15.44
CA CYS A 102 -7.54 15.73 -14.12
C CYS A 102 -8.65 15.91 -13.09
N ARG A 103 -9.67 16.75 -13.43
CA ARG A 103 -10.84 16.94 -12.54
C ARG A 103 -11.62 15.64 -12.33
N LYS A 104 -11.78 14.82 -13.36
CA LYS A 104 -12.45 13.53 -13.22
C LYS A 104 -11.65 12.58 -12.33
N ARG A 105 -10.32 12.52 -12.49
CA ARG A 105 -9.43 11.72 -11.65
C ARG A 105 -9.52 12.17 -10.19
N GLN A 106 -9.44 13.49 -9.94
CA GLN A 106 -9.53 14.04 -8.58
C GLN A 106 -10.88 13.68 -7.94
N ARG A 107 -11.99 13.89 -8.63
CA ARG A 107 -13.32 13.49 -8.13
C ARG A 107 -13.39 12.01 -7.77
N MET A 108 -12.86 11.13 -8.64
CA MET A 108 -12.84 9.69 -8.36
C MET A 108 -11.99 9.36 -7.13
N GLN A 109 -10.88 10.08 -6.91
CA GLN A 109 -10.05 9.92 -5.72
C GLN A 109 -10.78 10.41 -4.46
N ASP A 110 -11.41 11.57 -4.53
CA ASP A 110 -12.19 12.13 -3.43
C ASP A 110 -13.39 11.25 -3.06
N GLU A 111 -14.14 10.76 -4.05
CA GLU A 111 -15.24 9.81 -3.86
C GLU A 111 -14.76 8.50 -3.25
N ALA A 112 -13.62 7.96 -3.69
CA ALA A 112 -13.03 6.76 -3.12
C ALA A 112 -12.51 6.96 -1.70
N ALA A 113 -11.95 8.14 -1.39
CA ALA A 113 -11.54 8.51 -0.04
C ALA A 113 -12.76 8.64 0.87
N GLN A 114 -13.78 9.36 0.43
CA GLN A 114 -15.04 9.53 1.17
C GLN A 114 -15.70 8.17 1.47
N ALA A 115 -15.83 7.31 0.46
CA ALA A 115 -16.41 5.97 0.64
C ALA A 115 -15.62 5.10 1.64
N ARG A 116 -14.28 5.26 1.69
CA ARG A 116 -13.45 4.58 2.69
C ARG A 116 -13.70 5.13 4.10
N ASP A 117 -13.81 6.44 4.24
CA ASP A 117 -14.07 7.08 5.53
C ASP A 117 -15.48 6.73 6.05
N ASP A 118 -16.48 6.76 5.20
CA ASP A 118 -17.84 6.36 5.54
C ASP A 118 -17.91 4.90 5.99
N ALA A 119 -17.23 4.00 5.28
CA ALA A 119 -17.11 2.59 5.66
C ALA A 119 -16.41 2.43 7.01
N PHE A 120 -15.32 3.17 7.24
CA PHE A 120 -14.59 3.16 8.51
C PHE A 120 -15.46 3.62 9.68
N GLN A 121 -16.18 4.73 9.53
CA GLN A 121 -17.09 5.26 10.54
C GLN A 121 -18.23 4.27 10.83
N TYR A 122 -18.84 3.70 9.78
CA TYR A 122 -19.91 2.70 9.92
C TYR A 122 -19.43 1.47 10.70
N TYR A 123 -18.30 0.89 10.33
CA TYR A 123 -17.78 -0.29 11.02
C TYR A 123 -17.31 0.02 12.45
N THR A 124 -16.78 1.21 12.70
CA THR A 124 -16.42 1.63 14.06
C THR A 124 -17.64 1.70 14.97
N LEU A 125 -18.73 2.31 14.49
CA LEU A 125 -19.99 2.35 15.22
C LEU A 125 -20.55 0.94 15.44
N TRP A 126 -20.55 0.11 14.41
CA TRP A 126 -21.00 -1.27 14.49
C TRP A 126 -20.23 -2.09 15.52
N VAL A 127 -18.89 -1.95 15.58
CA VAL A 127 -18.05 -2.59 16.60
C VAL A 127 -18.45 -2.16 18.01
N HIS A 128 -18.70 -0.88 18.23
CA HIS A 128 -19.17 -0.39 19.54
C HIS A 128 -20.52 -0.99 19.92
N GLN A 129 -21.44 -1.09 18.98
CA GLN A 129 -22.76 -1.70 19.22
C GLN A 129 -22.67 -3.20 19.52
N ILE A 130 -21.73 -3.94 18.92
CA ILE A 130 -21.51 -5.36 19.23
C ILE A 130 -20.78 -5.58 20.55
N LYS A 131 -19.82 -4.71 20.91
CA LYS A 131 -19.11 -4.83 22.19
C LYS A 131 -20.06 -4.73 23.39
N THR A 132 -21.12 -3.94 23.30
CA THR A 132 -22.10 -3.78 24.40
C THR A 132 -22.83 -5.09 24.76
N PRO A 133 -23.50 -5.82 23.84
CA PRO A 133 -24.09 -7.11 24.18
C PRO A 133 -23.06 -8.17 24.58
N ILE A 134 -21.84 -8.18 24.01
CA ILE A 134 -20.77 -9.08 24.43
C ILE A 134 -20.41 -8.84 25.90
N ALA A 135 -20.20 -7.58 26.29
CA ALA A 135 -19.91 -7.22 27.69
C ALA A 135 -21.07 -7.60 28.63
N SER A 136 -22.32 -7.37 28.21
CA SER A 136 -23.48 -7.76 28.99
C SER A 136 -23.57 -9.28 29.23
N MET A 137 -23.37 -10.08 28.18
CA MET A 137 -23.30 -11.54 28.29
C MET A 137 -22.11 -11.99 29.16
N GLY A 138 -20.96 -11.35 29.04
CA GLY A 138 -19.78 -11.62 29.86
C GLY A 138 -20.04 -11.38 31.34
N LEU A 139 -20.74 -10.28 31.69
CA LEU A 139 -21.14 -9.99 33.07
C LEU A 139 -22.10 -11.04 33.63
N GLN A 140 -23.13 -11.44 32.87
CA GLN A 140 -24.09 -12.46 33.28
C GLN A 140 -23.42 -13.81 33.50
N LEU A 141 -22.53 -14.22 32.60
CA LEU A 141 -21.74 -15.46 32.76
C LEU A 141 -20.69 -15.36 33.87
N GLY A 142 -20.28 -14.14 34.27
CA GLY A 142 -19.32 -13.89 35.33
C GLY A 142 -19.82 -14.30 36.70
N THR A 143 -21.13 -14.26 36.94
CA THR A 143 -21.80 -14.64 38.19
C THR A 143 -22.00 -16.15 38.35
N GLU A 144 -21.78 -16.92 37.26
CA GLU A 144 -22.02 -18.37 37.24
C GLU A 144 -20.70 -19.13 37.05
N ASP A 145 -20.43 -20.13 37.93
CA ASP A 145 -19.23 -20.95 37.83
C ASP A 145 -19.53 -22.39 37.37
N SER A 146 -20.33 -22.55 36.34
CA SER A 146 -20.55 -23.83 35.70
C SER A 146 -19.54 -24.12 34.58
N ALA A 147 -19.37 -25.38 34.21
CA ALA A 147 -18.53 -25.77 33.08
C ALA A 147 -19.06 -25.17 31.77
N LEU A 148 -20.38 -25.00 31.68
CA LEU A 148 -21.01 -24.34 30.51
C LEU A 148 -20.68 -22.85 30.48
N ALA A 149 -20.81 -22.14 31.60
CA ALA A 149 -20.48 -20.72 31.72
C ALA A 149 -19.01 -20.43 31.34
N ARG A 150 -18.09 -21.30 31.77
CA ARG A 150 -16.67 -21.19 31.43
C ARG A 150 -16.43 -21.34 29.91
N ARG A 151 -17.11 -22.30 29.25
CA ARG A 151 -17.03 -22.49 27.80
C ARG A 151 -17.63 -21.31 27.05
N LEU A 152 -18.78 -20.81 27.45
CA LEU A 152 -19.42 -19.66 26.82
C LEU A 152 -18.59 -18.38 26.96
N ARG A 153 -17.92 -18.17 28.09
CA ARG A 153 -16.97 -17.06 28.26
C ARG A 153 -15.78 -17.16 27.30
N SER A 154 -15.25 -18.35 27.05
CA SER A 154 -14.20 -18.58 26.06
C SER A 154 -14.68 -18.25 24.63
N GLU A 155 -15.88 -18.69 24.25
CA GLU A 155 -16.45 -18.34 22.93
C GLU A 155 -16.73 -16.84 22.79
N LEU A 156 -17.20 -16.16 23.87
CA LEU A 156 -17.35 -14.69 23.86
C LEU A 156 -16.03 -13.97 23.65
N LEU A 157 -14.95 -14.43 24.31
CA LEU A 157 -13.61 -13.88 24.10
C LEU A 157 -13.16 -14.02 22.66
N HIS A 158 -13.44 -15.15 22.01
CA HIS A 158 -13.12 -15.34 20.60
C HIS A 158 -13.93 -14.40 19.68
N ILE A 159 -15.23 -14.19 19.98
CA ILE A 159 -16.05 -13.21 19.23
C ILE A 159 -15.46 -11.81 19.40
N GLU A 160 -15.09 -11.42 20.61
CA GLU A 160 -14.47 -10.12 20.89
C GLU A 160 -13.16 -9.93 20.11
N GLN A 161 -12.35 -10.98 20.01
CA GLN A 161 -11.12 -10.98 19.20
C GLN A 161 -11.39 -10.81 17.70
N TYR A 162 -12.42 -11.47 17.15
CA TYR A 162 -12.78 -11.28 15.74
C TYR A 162 -13.23 -9.84 15.47
N VAL A 163 -14.01 -9.26 16.38
CA VAL A 163 -14.46 -7.88 16.27
C VAL A 163 -13.27 -6.91 16.34
N GLU A 164 -12.32 -7.13 17.26
CA GLU A 164 -11.11 -6.32 17.38
C GLU A 164 -10.19 -6.46 16.14
N MET A 165 -10.10 -7.67 15.59
CA MET A 165 -9.34 -7.94 14.36
C MET A 165 -9.89 -7.15 13.16
N VAL A 166 -11.23 -7.10 13.00
CA VAL A 166 -11.86 -6.31 11.93
C VAL A 166 -11.57 -4.82 12.13
N LEU A 167 -11.72 -4.31 13.36
CA LEU A 167 -11.44 -2.91 13.65
C LEU A 167 -9.97 -2.56 13.40
N THR A 168 -9.05 -3.42 13.82
CA THR A 168 -7.61 -3.27 13.59
C THR A 168 -7.29 -3.23 12.10
N TYR A 169 -7.89 -4.13 11.32
CA TYR A 169 -7.74 -4.16 9.87
C TYR A 169 -8.20 -2.84 9.20
N LEU A 170 -9.35 -2.33 9.61
CA LEU A 170 -9.89 -1.07 9.07
C LEU A 170 -9.02 0.12 9.44
N LYS A 171 -8.57 0.20 10.71
CA LYS A 171 -7.66 1.27 11.18
C LYS A 171 -6.35 1.29 10.40
N MET A 172 -5.79 0.13 10.09
CA MET A 172 -4.56 0.06 9.29
C MET A 172 -4.71 0.59 7.85
N GLY A 173 -5.93 0.59 7.32
CA GLY A 173 -6.24 1.14 5.99
C GLY A 173 -6.44 2.66 5.96
N SER A 174 -6.57 3.33 7.11
CA SER A 174 -6.71 4.79 7.18
C SER A 174 -5.34 5.48 7.26
N GLU A 175 -5.21 6.62 6.59
CA GLU A 175 -3.98 7.44 6.62
C GLU A 175 -3.77 8.13 7.98
N SER A 176 -4.81 8.18 8.83
CA SER A 176 -4.82 8.85 10.13
C SER A 176 -4.53 7.92 11.31
N THR A 177 -3.75 6.84 11.12
CA THR A 177 -3.38 5.98 12.26
C THR A 177 -2.24 6.62 13.02
N ASP A 178 -2.55 7.38 14.07
CA ASP A 178 -1.54 7.93 14.98
C ASP A 178 -1.01 6.83 15.90
N TYR A 179 0.27 6.50 15.76
CA TYR A 179 1.00 5.62 16.68
C TYR A 179 1.55 6.43 17.84
N VAL A 180 1.30 5.97 19.07
CA VAL A 180 1.80 6.61 20.29
C VAL A 180 2.96 5.80 20.83
N PHE A 181 4.17 6.12 20.41
CA PHE A 181 5.38 5.46 20.88
C PHE A 181 5.71 5.89 22.32
N ARG A 182 5.83 4.91 23.22
CA ARG A 182 6.21 5.10 24.61
C ARG A 182 7.02 3.92 25.11
N GLU A 183 7.61 4.05 26.30
CA GLU A 183 8.22 2.92 27.00
C GLU A 183 7.12 1.94 27.44
N VAL A 184 7.21 0.71 27.00
CA VAL A 184 6.25 -0.37 27.27
C VAL A 184 6.96 -1.48 28.04
N SER A 185 6.45 -1.82 29.21
CA SER A 185 6.89 -2.98 29.99
C SER A 185 6.35 -4.27 29.37
N LEU A 186 7.22 -5.07 28.77
CA LEU A 186 6.84 -6.35 28.15
C LEU A 186 6.23 -7.32 29.18
N ASP A 187 6.80 -7.42 30.40
CA ASP A 187 6.28 -8.31 31.44
C ASP A 187 4.82 -8.00 31.79
N LYS A 188 4.51 -6.71 32.01
CA LYS A 188 3.14 -6.27 32.29
C LYS A 188 2.18 -6.64 31.17
N MET A 189 2.53 -6.31 29.94
CA MET A 189 1.72 -6.57 28.76
C MET A 189 1.49 -8.08 28.54
N ILE A 190 2.54 -8.90 28.65
CA ILE A 190 2.44 -10.35 28.50
C ILE A 190 1.56 -10.96 29.60
N ARG A 191 1.72 -10.52 30.85
CA ARG A 191 0.85 -10.99 31.96
C ARG A 191 -0.62 -10.61 31.77
N GLU A 192 -0.88 -9.47 31.18
CA GLU A 192 -2.26 -9.06 30.83
C GLU A 192 -2.84 -9.97 29.75
N ALA A 193 -2.07 -10.28 28.67
CA ALA A 193 -2.46 -11.24 27.66
C ALA A 193 -2.70 -12.64 28.26
N ILE A 194 -1.80 -13.15 29.11
CA ILE A 194 -1.98 -14.44 29.78
C ILE A 194 -3.27 -14.46 30.62
N ARG A 195 -3.55 -13.40 31.38
CA ARG A 195 -4.79 -13.29 32.18
C ARG A 195 -6.04 -13.34 31.29
N LYS A 196 -6.03 -12.68 30.18
CA LYS A 196 -7.13 -12.65 29.18
C LYS A 196 -7.46 -14.08 28.71
N PHE A 197 -6.44 -14.89 28.42
CA PHE A 197 -6.60 -16.26 27.89
C PHE A 197 -6.60 -17.35 28.96
N ARG A 198 -6.59 -17.00 30.25
CA ARG A 198 -6.56 -18.00 31.36
C ARG A 198 -7.64 -19.07 31.22
N GLY A 199 -8.83 -18.68 30.78
CA GLY A 199 -9.96 -19.61 30.58
C GLY A 199 -9.64 -20.72 29.60
N ASP A 200 -9.03 -20.37 28.48
CA ASP A 200 -8.69 -21.31 27.42
C ASP A 200 -7.61 -22.30 27.83
N PHE A 201 -6.58 -21.85 28.58
CA PHE A 201 -5.56 -22.72 29.17
C PHE A 201 -6.19 -23.76 30.09
N ILE A 202 -7.15 -23.37 30.92
CA ILE A 202 -7.83 -24.26 31.87
C ILE A 202 -8.73 -25.25 31.15
N ILE A 203 -9.55 -24.79 30.22
CA ILE A 203 -10.50 -25.61 29.46
C ILE A 203 -9.76 -26.66 28.65
N LYS A 204 -8.67 -26.28 27.99
CA LYS A 204 -7.85 -27.16 27.14
C LYS A 204 -6.82 -27.96 27.93
N LYS A 205 -6.66 -27.68 29.25
CA LYS A 205 -5.64 -28.29 30.11
C LYS A 205 -4.22 -28.13 29.58
N LEU A 206 -3.92 -27.00 28.94
CA LEU A 206 -2.61 -26.69 28.41
C LEU A 206 -1.71 -26.14 29.50
N ARG A 207 -0.44 -26.57 29.52
CA ARG A 207 0.56 -26.04 30.43
C ARG A 207 1.10 -24.71 29.89
N LEU A 208 1.03 -23.67 30.70
CA LEU A 208 1.73 -22.43 30.47
C LEU A 208 3.13 -22.45 31.07
N VAL A 209 4.16 -22.17 30.30
CA VAL A 209 5.53 -21.95 30.78
C VAL A 209 5.88 -20.50 30.49
N TYR A 210 5.89 -19.68 31.52
CA TYR A 210 6.20 -18.25 31.36
C TYR A 210 7.49 -17.92 32.12
N GLU A 211 8.47 -17.42 31.38
CA GLU A 211 9.70 -16.88 31.95
C GLU A 211 9.54 -15.35 32.05
N PRO A 212 9.66 -14.75 33.26
CA PRO A 212 9.49 -13.31 33.42
C PRO A 212 10.38 -12.50 32.47
N VAL A 213 9.80 -11.50 31.81
CA VAL A 213 10.47 -10.68 30.83
C VAL A 213 10.70 -9.28 31.37
N GLU A 214 11.80 -9.09 32.11
CA GLU A 214 12.16 -7.78 32.68
C GLU A 214 12.77 -6.85 31.58
N LYS A 215 11.97 -6.50 30.57
CA LYS A 215 12.39 -5.65 29.46
C LYS A 215 11.36 -4.56 29.19
N THR A 216 11.87 -3.35 28.94
CA THR A 216 11.10 -2.22 28.42
C THR A 216 11.52 -1.96 26.98
N VAL A 217 10.55 -1.69 26.09
CA VAL A 217 10.77 -1.37 24.68
C VAL A 217 10.03 -0.10 24.32
N VAL A 218 10.56 0.67 23.38
CA VAL A 218 9.85 1.83 22.81
C VAL A 218 8.94 1.34 21.70
N SER A 219 7.63 1.39 21.95
CA SER A 219 6.62 0.89 21.01
C SER A 219 5.26 1.50 21.33
N ASP A 220 4.25 1.21 20.51
CA ASP A 220 2.86 1.47 20.85
C ASP A 220 2.28 0.25 21.58
N GLU A 221 1.94 0.46 22.87
CA GLU A 221 1.45 -0.62 23.76
C GLU A 221 0.20 -1.31 23.22
N LYS A 222 -0.72 -0.55 22.65
CA LYS A 222 -1.98 -1.08 22.14
C LYS A 222 -1.78 -1.99 20.93
N TRP A 223 -0.97 -1.55 19.99
CA TRP A 223 -0.69 -2.30 18.77
C TRP A 223 0.20 -3.51 19.04
N LEU A 224 1.20 -3.37 19.92
CA LEU A 224 2.06 -4.49 20.30
C LEU A 224 1.29 -5.52 21.13
N SER A 225 0.39 -5.11 22.04
CA SER A 225 -0.50 -6.01 22.79
C SER A 225 -1.38 -6.82 21.85
N PHE A 226 -1.95 -6.20 20.81
CA PHE A 226 -2.73 -6.93 19.80
C PHE A 226 -1.91 -8.03 19.13
N VAL A 227 -0.64 -7.76 18.77
CA VAL A 227 0.25 -8.77 18.16
C VAL A 227 0.48 -9.95 19.12
N VAL A 228 0.81 -9.68 20.37
CA VAL A 228 1.06 -10.72 21.39
C VAL A 228 -0.21 -11.54 21.65
N GLU A 229 -1.34 -10.90 21.80
CA GLU A 229 -2.64 -11.57 22.00
C GLU A 229 -3.02 -12.43 20.79
N GLN A 230 -2.80 -11.96 19.58
CA GLN A 230 -3.12 -12.72 18.37
C GLN A 230 -2.23 -13.96 18.21
N ILE A 231 -0.94 -13.85 18.53
CA ILE A 231 -0.01 -14.97 18.49
C ILE A 231 -0.38 -15.99 19.58
N LEU A 232 -0.69 -15.52 20.80
CA LEU A 232 -1.11 -16.38 21.91
C LEU A 232 -2.44 -17.10 21.61
N SER A 233 -3.40 -16.39 21.01
CA SER A 233 -4.66 -16.98 20.52
C SER A 233 -4.42 -18.08 19.50
N ASN A 234 -3.51 -17.86 18.54
CA ASN A 234 -3.15 -18.88 17.56
C ASN A 234 -2.48 -20.10 18.23
N ALA A 235 -1.53 -19.88 19.14
CA ALA A 235 -0.89 -20.95 19.90
C ALA A 235 -1.93 -21.81 20.63
N LEU A 236 -2.87 -21.17 21.31
CA LEU A 236 -3.97 -21.87 22.00
C LEU A 236 -4.92 -22.57 21.04
N LYS A 237 -5.21 -21.95 19.89
CA LYS A 237 -6.12 -22.53 18.87
C LYS A 237 -5.57 -23.83 18.30
N TYR A 238 -4.29 -23.85 17.96
CA TYR A 238 -3.66 -24.95 17.23
C TYR A 238 -2.97 -25.98 18.14
N THR A 239 -2.91 -25.74 19.45
CA THR A 239 -2.46 -26.72 20.45
C THR A 239 -3.66 -27.43 21.05
N ARG A 240 -3.71 -28.74 20.90
CA ARG A 240 -4.75 -29.59 21.51
C ARG A 240 -4.32 -30.08 22.91
N GLU A 241 -3.08 -30.54 23.01
CA GLU A 241 -2.44 -31.04 24.20
C GLU A 241 -0.99 -30.55 24.28
N GLY A 242 -0.44 -30.41 25.49
CA GLY A 242 0.95 -29.98 25.68
C GLY A 242 1.09 -28.62 26.33
N SER A 243 1.88 -27.72 25.76
CA SER A 243 2.24 -26.46 26.41
C SER A 243 2.40 -25.29 25.45
N VAL A 244 2.23 -24.07 25.99
CA VAL A 244 2.65 -22.82 25.36
C VAL A 244 3.72 -22.21 26.24
N ARG A 245 4.87 -21.85 25.63
CA ARG A 245 6.01 -21.25 26.33
C ARG A 245 6.21 -19.83 25.84
N ILE A 246 6.41 -18.86 26.75
CA ILE A 246 6.71 -17.46 26.45
C ILE A 246 8.03 -17.11 27.14
N TYR A 247 9.02 -16.66 26.36
CA TYR A 247 10.38 -16.40 26.84
C TYR A 247 11.12 -15.40 25.94
N MET A 248 12.26 -14.91 26.39
CA MET A 248 13.20 -14.15 25.54
C MET A 248 14.32 -15.09 25.04
N GLU A 249 14.50 -15.18 23.74
CA GLU A 249 15.59 -15.93 23.10
C GLU A 249 16.88 -15.12 23.08
N SER A 250 16.76 -13.80 22.95
CA SER A 250 17.83 -12.80 23.07
C SER A 250 17.29 -11.59 23.83
N PRO A 251 18.13 -10.60 24.22
CA PRO A 251 17.63 -9.42 24.91
C PRO A 251 16.57 -8.63 24.15
N GLU A 252 16.38 -8.87 22.85
CA GLU A 252 15.48 -8.13 21.99
C GLU A 252 14.48 -9.00 21.22
N THR A 253 14.51 -10.33 21.43
CA THR A 253 13.63 -11.27 20.71
C THR A 253 12.68 -11.96 21.66
N LEU A 254 11.40 -11.55 21.61
CA LEU A 254 10.31 -12.22 22.34
C LEU A 254 9.85 -13.43 21.53
N CYS A 255 9.78 -14.59 22.20
CA CYS A 255 9.32 -15.86 21.61
C CYS A 255 8.05 -16.36 22.27
N ILE A 256 7.10 -16.79 21.44
CA ILE A 256 5.92 -17.54 21.85
C ILE A 256 5.97 -18.86 21.09
N ALA A 257 6.17 -19.96 21.81
CA ALA A 257 6.30 -21.30 21.28
C ALA A 257 5.15 -22.17 21.76
N ASP A 258 4.55 -22.94 20.87
CA ASP A 258 3.53 -23.92 21.16
C ASP A 258 3.98 -25.33 20.72
N THR A 259 3.37 -26.35 21.34
CA THR A 259 3.56 -27.76 20.97
C THR A 259 2.36 -28.28 20.17
N GLY A 260 1.82 -27.45 19.29
CA GLY A 260 0.64 -27.77 18.51
C GLY A 260 0.93 -28.57 17.24
N ILE A 261 -0.02 -28.57 16.33
CA ILE A 261 0.05 -29.35 15.09
C ILE A 261 1.13 -28.89 14.12
N GLY A 262 1.76 -27.74 14.35
CA GLY A 262 2.75 -27.16 13.44
C GLY A 262 2.15 -26.68 12.12
N ILE A 263 3.03 -26.22 11.23
CA ILE A 263 2.72 -25.66 9.93
C ILE A 263 3.52 -26.40 8.87
N ALA A 264 2.88 -26.79 7.78
CA ALA A 264 3.54 -27.43 6.66
C ALA A 264 4.60 -26.51 6.04
N PRO A 265 5.79 -27.02 5.66
CA PRO A 265 6.87 -26.20 5.10
C PRO A 265 6.46 -25.37 3.88
N GLU A 266 5.59 -25.90 3.04
CA GLU A 266 5.04 -25.20 1.87
C GLU A 266 4.14 -24.02 2.22
N ASP A 267 3.52 -24.02 3.40
CA ASP A 267 2.64 -22.96 3.87
C ASP A 267 3.42 -21.81 4.54
N ILE A 268 4.58 -22.07 5.15
CA ILE A 268 5.38 -21.09 5.91
C ILE A 268 5.64 -19.78 5.14
N PRO A 269 6.02 -19.77 3.86
CA PRO A 269 6.25 -18.54 3.13
C PRO A 269 4.99 -17.68 2.97
N ARG A 270 3.81 -18.30 3.06
CA ARG A 270 2.52 -17.70 2.73
C ARG A 270 1.65 -17.36 3.93
N ILE A 271 2.01 -17.83 5.14
CA ILE A 271 1.17 -17.62 6.35
C ILE A 271 0.91 -16.15 6.70
N PHE A 272 1.74 -15.25 6.19
CA PHE A 272 1.55 -13.82 6.35
C PHE A 272 0.81 -13.16 5.17
N GLU A 273 0.39 -13.91 4.15
CA GLU A 273 -0.43 -13.39 3.07
C GLU A 273 -1.86 -13.11 3.55
N LYS A 274 -2.47 -12.05 3.06
CA LYS A 274 -3.84 -11.67 3.42
C LYS A 274 -4.84 -12.74 2.98
N GLY A 275 -5.60 -13.27 3.95
CA GLY A 275 -6.64 -14.27 3.69
C GLY A 275 -6.11 -15.70 3.53
N PHE A 276 -4.81 -15.94 3.75
CA PHE A 276 -4.26 -17.28 3.68
C PHE A 276 -4.59 -18.08 4.96
N THR A 277 -5.13 -19.28 4.81
CA THR A 277 -5.57 -20.13 5.94
C THR A 277 -4.84 -21.47 6.03
N GLY A 278 -3.87 -21.75 5.16
CA GLY A 278 -3.12 -23.03 5.12
C GLY A 278 -3.98 -24.27 4.90
N GLY A 279 -3.34 -25.43 4.81
CA GLY A 279 -4.02 -26.72 4.65
C GLY A 279 -4.92 -27.07 5.85
N ASN A 280 -4.46 -26.81 7.06
CA ASN A 280 -5.19 -27.06 8.30
C ASN A 280 -6.32 -26.06 8.56
N GLY A 281 -6.22 -24.84 8.02
CA GLY A 281 -7.26 -23.80 8.14
C GLY A 281 -8.46 -23.99 7.21
N ARG A 282 -8.31 -24.73 6.12
CA ARG A 282 -9.43 -25.04 5.19
C ARG A 282 -10.49 -25.94 5.82
N GLY A 283 -10.11 -26.78 6.79
CA GLY A 283 -11.04 -27.58 7.59
C GLY A 283 -11.69 -26.82 8.75
N ASP A 284 -11.08 -25.73 9.21
CA ASP A 284 -11.59 -24.90 10.29
C ASP A 284 -12.29 -23.65 9.75
N LYS A 285 -13.63 -23.69 9.70
CA LYS A 285 -14.48 -22.55 9.27
C LYS A 285 -14.23 -21.26 10.08
N ARG A 286 -13.44 -21.30 11.16
CA ARG A 286 -13.12 -20.18 12.04
C ARG A 286 -11.82 -19.45 11.67
N ALA A 287 -11.07 -19.90 10.67
CA ALA A 287 -9.82 -19.25 10.25
C ALA A 287 -10.08 -18.14 9.24
N SER A 288 -9.91 -16.88 9.63
CA SER A 288 -10.09 -15.71 8.74
C SER A 288 -8.89 -15.48 7.79
N GLY A 289 -7.71 -16.02 8.12
CA GLY A 289 -6.46 -15.75 7.39
C GLY A 289 -5.96 -14.31 7.48
N ILE A 290 -6.52 -13.49 8.38
CA ILE A 290 -6.17 -12.07 8.52
C ILE A 290 -5.22 -11.84 9.70
N GLY A 291 -5.27 -12.68 10.74
CA GLY A 291 -4.58 -12.44 12.01
C GLY A 291 -3.06 -12.30 11.87
N LEU A 292 -2.37 -13.26 11.26
CA LEU A 292 -0.91 -13.21 11.07
C LEU A 292 -0.50 -12.12 10.07
N TYR A 293 -1.31 -11.87 9.05
CA TYR A 293 -1.11 -10.72 8.15
C TYR A 293 -1.08 -9.40 8.93
N LEU A 294 -2.05 -9.20 9.85
CA LEU A 294 -2.11 -8.02 10.71
C LEU A 294 -0.88 -7.95 11.63
N CYS A 295 -0.48 -9.06 12.24
CA CYS A 295 0.71 -9.09 13.08
C CYS A 295 1.96 -8.63 12.33
N ARG A 296 2.18 -9.11 11.11
CA ARG A 296 3.32 -8.69 10.27
C ARG A 296 3.26 -7.21 9.94
N GLU A 297 2.10 -6.73 9.52
CA GLU A 297 1.95 -5.34 9.11
C GLU A 297 2.09 -4.37 10.29
N ILE A 298 1.56 -4.73 11.48
CA ILE A 298 1.73 -3.95 12.70
C ILE A 298 3.20 -3.94 13.11
N CYS A 299 3.87 -5.10 13.18
CA CYS A 299 5.29 -5.16 13.51
C CYS A 299 6.11 -4.27 12.58
N ARG A 300 5.89 -4.33 11.26
CA ARG A 300 6.57 -3.48 10.28
C ARG A 300 6.38 -1.98 10.56
N ARG A 301 5.16 -1.55 10.89
CA ARG A 301 4.86 -0.15 11.20
C ARG A 301 5.43 0.31 12.53
N LEU A 302 5.57 -0.59 13.49
CA LEU A 302 6.22 -0.31 14.78
C LEU A 302 7.76 -0.38 14.72
N GLY A 303 8.35 -0.71 13.56
CA GLY A 303 9.79 -0.90 13.41
C GLY A 303 10.29 -2.22 14.01
N HIS A 304 9.40 -3.21 14.16
CA HIS A 304 9.71 -4.56 14.65
C HIS A 304 9.67 -5.59 13.53
N ARG A 305 10.27 -6.75 13.75
CA ARG A 305 10.20 -7.89 12.82
C ARG A 305 9.50 -9.07 13.45
N ILE A 306 8.76 -9.82 12.65
CA ILE A 306 8.15 -11.08 13.07
C ILE A 306 8.63 -12.21 12.15
N ALA A 307 9.00 -13.33 12.76
CA ALA A 307 9.43 -14.54 12.08
C ALA A 307 8.76 -15.76 12.70
N ILE A 308 8.58 -16.80 11.91
CA ILE A 308 7.98 -18.06 12.36
C ILE A 308 8.88 -19.21 11.94
N SER A 309 9.09 -20.14 12.88
CA SER A 309 9.64 -21.46 12.61
C SER A 309 8.67 -22.51 13.12
N SER A 310 8.44 -23.56 12.33
CA SER A 310 7.47 -24.60 12.66
C SER A 310 7.88 -25.93 12.09
N VAL A 311 7.55 -27.00 12.81
CA VAL A 311 7.68 -28.38 12.36
C VAL A 311 6.33 -29.06 12.62
N VAL A 312 5.86 -29.78 11.60
CA VAL A 312 4.57 -30.51 11.66
C VAL A 312 4.61 -31.49 12.83
N ASP A 313 3.55 -31.52 13.62
CA ASP A 313 3.35 -32.34 14.83
C ASP A 313 4.33 -32.07 15.99
N GLU A 314 5.24 -31.11 15.87
CA GLU A 314 6.12 -30.67 16.97
C GLU A 314 5.68 -29.32 17.55
N GLY A 315 5.18 -28.43 16.69
CA GLY A 315 4.68 -27.13 17.08
C GLY A 315 5.22 -25.94 16.30
N THR A 316 4.93 -24.75 16.80
CA THR A 316 5.29 -23.49 16.15
C THR A 316 5.97 -22.54 17.16
N THR A 317 7.02 -21.86 16.71
CA THR A 317 7.64 -20.77 17.46
C THR A 317 7.54 -19.47 16.64
N VAL A 318 6.87 -18.50 17.22
CA VAL A 318 6.79 -17.13 16.67
C VAL A 318 7.79 -16.26 17.41
N ARG A 319 8.64 -15.56 16.67
CA ARG A 319 9.66 -14.64 17.15
C ARG A 319 9.29 -13.21 16.79
N ILE A 320 9.30 -12.32 17.77
CA ILE A 320 9.14 -10.87 17.57
C ILE A 320 10.47 -10.23 17.92
N ASP A 321 11.18 -9.73 16.93
CA ASP A 321 12.38 -8.93 17.11
C ASP A 321 11.96 -7.48 17.40
N LEU A 322 12.27 -7.05 18.62
CA LEU A 322 11.92 -5.74 19.18
C LEU A 322 13.10 -4.75 19.14
N ALA A 323 14.21 -5.14 18.50
CA ALA A 323 15.36 -4.24 18.31
C ALA A 323 14.91 -2.97 17.60
N PRO A 324 15.32 -1.78 18.05
CA PRO A 324 15.04 -0.54 17.35
C PRO A 324 15.72 -0.61 15.96
N GLN A 325 14.93 -0.72 14.91
CA GLN A 325 15.45 -0.68 13.56
C GLN A 325 15.71 0.77 13.19
N SER A 326 16.92 1.05 12.71
CA SER A 326 17.15 2.28 11.96
C SER A 326 16.14 2.37 10.84
N PRO A 327 15.50 3.54 10.60
CA PRO A 327 14.56 3.67 9.50
C PRO A 327 15.26 3.21 8.23
N VAL A 328 14.69 2.18 7.59
CA VAL A 328 15.15 1.74 6.27
C VAL A 328 14.90 2.91 5.34
N ASP A 329 15.98 3.54 4.88
CA ASP A 329 15.95 4.62 3.90
C ASP A 329 15.07 4.24 2.71
N GLY A 330 14.05 5.04 2.45
CA GLY A 330 13.41 5.16 1.17
C GLY A 330 12.27 4.20 0.88
N GLN A 331 11.07 4.55 1.34
CA GLN A 331 9.84 4.51 0.51
C GLN A 331 8.71 5.19 1.32
N PHE A 332 8.64 6.50 1.18
CA PHE A 332 7.43 7.27 1.36
C PHE A 332 6.84 7.60 -0.01
#